data_069693a17565bfc773226e199f4658f0
#
_entry.id   069693a17565bfc773226e199f4658f0
#
_cell.length_a   1.000
_cell.length_b   1.000
_cell.length_c   1.000
_cell.angle_alpha   90.00
_cell.angle_beta   90.00
_cell.angle_gamma   90.00
#
_symmetry.space_group_name_H-M   'P 1'
#
loop_
_entity.id
_entity.type
_entity.pdbx_description
1 polymer ?
#
loop_
_entity_poly.entity_id
_entity_poly.type
_entity_poly.pdbx_seq_one_letter_code
_entity_poly.pdbx_strand_id
1 'polypeptide(L)'
;ENNPAIVNLDTSIRAMKTNVQATLEGTLQGLLITRADLDREANRYARRISDAPGQEREYVSIARQQEIKAGLYLMLLQKREENAIALAATANNAKIIDEAIADDIPVSPKRRMIYLIALVLGIGIPVGIIYLIGLTKFKLEGRADVEKLTTIPIVGDIPLTDEKNEKDGSIAVFENQNNLMSETFRNIRTNLQFMLQNNKKVILVTSTVSGEGKSFISANLAISLSLLGKKVVIVGLDIRKPGLNKVFRLSTKEKGITLYLANPETDLMSLVQPSDINQNLYILPGGTVPPNPTELLARDGLDK
;
A
#
# COMPACT_ATOMS: atom_id res chain seq x y z
N GLU A 1 -6.53 -38.75 -52.69
CA GLU A 1 -5.63 -37.98 -53.59
C GLU A 1 -4.46 -37.43 -52.75
N ASN A 2 -3.53 -38.32 -52.42
CA ASN A 2 -2.33 -37.94 -51.68
C ASN A 2 -1.18 -37.76 -52.66
N ASN A 3 -1.14 -36.67 -53.36
CA ASN A 3 0.06 -36.32 -54.10
C ASN A 3 1.07 -35.68 -53.13
N PRO A 4 2.23 -36.32 -52.88
CA PRO A 4 3.21 -35.84 -51.90
C PRO A 4 3.74 -34.44 -52.22
N ALA A 5 3.67 -34.00 -53.47
CA ALA A 5 4.04 -32.68 -53.90
C ALA A 5 3.05 -31.61 -53.35
N ILE A 6 1.76 -31.94 -53.29
CA ILE A 6 0.71 -31.01 -52.79
C ILE A 6 0.84 -30.89 -51.27
N VAL A 7 1.10 -32.00 -50.56
CA VAL A 7 1.29 -31.99 -49.09
C VAL A 7 2.54 -31.18 -48.70
N ASN A 8 3.63 -31.33 -49.46
CA ASN A 8 4.84 -30.52 -49.25
C ASN A 8 4.61 -29.03 -49.57
N LEU A 9 3.82 -28.72 -50.56
CA LEU A 9 3.48 -27.34 -50.89
C LEU A 9 2.59 -26.72 -49.80
N ASP A 10 1.61 -27.43 -49.29
CA ASP A 10 0.71 -26.96 -48.24
C ASP A 10 1.48 -26.74 -46.91
N THR A 11 2.40 -27.66 -46.56
CA THR A 11 3.30 -27.47 -45.40
C THR A 11 4.23 -26.26 -45.56
N SER A 12 4.76 -26.05 -46.77
CA SER A 12 5.61 -24.88 -47.06
C SER A 12 4.81 -23.57 -46.98
N ILE A 13 3.59 -23.55 -47.48
CA ILE A 13 2.69 -22.39 -47.40
C ILE A 13 2.34 -22.08 -45.91
N ARG A 14 2.03 -23.11 -45.12
CA ARG A 14 1.75 -22.93 -43.70
C ARG A 14 2.94 -22.39 -42.96
N ALA A 15 4.14 -22.96 -43.21
CA ALA A 15 5.39 -22.48 -42.58
C ALA A 15 5.67 -21.02 -42.97
N MET A 16 5.50 -20.67 -44.25
CA MET A 16 5.69 -19.30 -44.72
C MET A 16 4.66 -18.34 -44.13
N LYS A 17 3.39 -18.73 -44.00
CA LYS A 17 2.34 -17.96 -43.35
C LYS A 17 2.68 -17.69 -41.87
N THR A 18 3.12 -18.72 -41.14
CA THR A 18 3.52 -18.59 -39.74
C THR A 18 4.74 -17.66 -39.56
N ASN A 19 5.74 -17.78 -40.46
CA ASN A 19 6.88 -16.89 -40.45
C ASN A 19 6.51 -15.43 -40.71
N VAL A 20 5.63 -15.21 -41.73
CA VAL A 20 5.14 -13.85 -42.02
C VAL A 20 4.35 -13.28 -40.85
N GLN A 21 3.50 -14.08 -40.23
CA GLN A 21 2.76 -13.65 -39.04
C GLN A 21 3.71 -13.28 -37.88
N ALA A 22 4.67 -14.13 -37.56
CA ALA A 22 5.63 -13.87 -36.51
C ALA A 22 6.48 -12.62 -36.79
N THR A 23 6.88 -12.41 -38.06
CA THR A 23 7.63 -11.21 -38.46
C THR A 23 6.77 -9.95 -38.34
N LEU A 24 5.51 -10.03 -38.70
CA LEU A 24 4.54 -8.93 -38.62
C LEU A 24 4.27 -8.55 -37.15
N GLU A 25 4.05 -9.55 -36.29
CA GLU A 25 3.87 -9.36 -34.86
C GLU A 25 5.12 -8.75 -34.20
N GLY A 26 6.31 -9.25 -34.57
CA GLY A 26 7.56 -8.69 -34.10
C GLY A 26 7.76 -7.22 -34.50
N THR A 27 7.42 -6.92 -35.77
CA THR A 27 7.51 -5.54 -36.30
C THR A 27 6.51 -4.61 -35.60
N LEU A 28 5.27 -5.10 -35.41
CA LEU A 28 4.22 -4.36 -34.72
C LEU A 28 4.65 -4.06 -33.28
N GLN A 29 5.18 -5.05 -32.59
CA GLN A 29 5.65 -4.91 -31.21
C GLN A 29 6.83 -3.93 -31.12
N GLY A 30 7.79 -3.99 -32.07
CA GLY A 30 8.88 -3.03 -32.19
C GLY A 30 8.38 -1.61 -32.42
N LEU A 31 7.40 -1.42 -33.28
CA LEU A 31 6.79 -0.11 -33.53
C LEU A 31 6.03 0.42 -32.31
N LEU A 32 5.34 -0.42 -31.57
CA LEU A 32 4.64 -0.04 -30.34
C LEU A 32 5.62 0.41 -29.25
N ILE A 33 6.75 -0.28 -29.12
CA ILE A 33 7.83 0.10 -28.18
C ILE A 33 8.41 1.46 -28.60
N THR A 34 8.77 1.61 -29.87
CA THR A 34 9.32 2.87 -30.42
C THR A 34 8.33 4.03 -30.23
N ARG A 35 7.06 3.80 -30.49
CA ARG A 35 6.01 4.81 -30.23
C ARG A 35 5.94 5.19 -28.75
N ALA A 36 5.92 4.20 -27.86
CA ALA A 36 5.88 4.47 -26.40
C ALA A 36 7.10 5.24 -25.92
N ASP A 37 8.27 4.98 -26.49
CA ASP A 37 9.50 5.71 -26.16
C ASP A 37 9.46 7.14 -26.70
N LEU A 38 9.00 7.35 -27.92
CA LEU A 38 8.81 8.68 -28.49
C LEU A 38 7.78 9.50 -27.71
N ASP A 39 6.67 8.86 -27.28
CA ASP A 39 5.66 9.52 -26.45
C ASP A 39 6.24 9.93 -25.06
N ARG A 40 7.07 9.06 -24.47
CA ARG A 40 7.79 9.42 -23.21
C ARG A 40 8.73 10.59 -23.41
N GLU A 41 9.47 10.59 -24.51
CA GLU A 41 10.41 11.63 -24.85
C GLU A 41 9.70 12.96 -25.15
N ALA A 42 8.64 12.92 -25.93
CA ALA A 42 7.77 14.06 -26.19
C ALA A 42 7.19 14.66 -24.89
N ASN A 43 6.67 13.81 -24.03
CA ASN A 43 6.16 14.24 -22.71
C ASN A 43 7.25 14.83 -21.82
N ARG A 44 8.48 14.33 -21.91
CA ARG A 44 9.65 14.87 -21.18
C ARG A 44 10.03 16.27 -21.67
N TYR A 45 10.03 16.47 -22.99
CA TYR A 45 10.27 17.79 -23.56
C TYR A 45 9.12 18.76 -23.30
N ALA A 46 7.88 18.29 -23.41
CA ALA A 46 6.70 19.10 -23.08
C ALA A 46 6.73 19.62 -21.64
N ARG A 47 7.11 18.77 -20.69
CA ARG A 47 7.30 19.18 -19.28
C ARG A 47 8.41 20.21 -19.15
N ARG A 48 9.57 20.00 -19.77
CA ARG A 48 10.67 20.97 -19.73
C ARG A 48 10.28 22.33 -20.31
N ILE A 49 9.51 22.33 -21.40
CA ILE A 49 9.00 23.56 -22.02
C ILE A 49 7.97 24.24 -21.11
N SER A 50 7.11 23.45 -20.46
CA SER A 50 6.13 23.96 -19.50
C SER A 50 6.77 24.57 -18.25
N ASP A 51 7.88 24.00 -17.79
CA ASP A 51 8.57 24.45 -16.58
C ASP A 51 9.51 25.64 -16.85
N ALA A 52 9.96 25.81 -18.11
CA ALA A 52 10.86 26.89 -18.51
C ALA A 52 10.36 28.30 -18.15
N PRO A 53 9.07 28.65 -18.42
CA PRO A 53 8.55 29.97 -18.04
C PRO A 53 8.50 30.19 -16.51
N GLY A 54 8.37 29.13 -15.74
CA GLY A 54 8.43 29.17 -14.28
C GLY A 54 9.84 29.53 -13.79
N GLN A 55 10.83 28.83 -14.31
CA GLN A 55 12.25 29.09 -14.00
C GLN A 55 12.70 30.48 -14.45
N GLU A 56 12.25 30.93 -15.62
CA GLU A 56 12.56 32.26 -16.13
C GLU A 56 11.98 33.36 -15.23
N ARG A 57 10.72 33.19 -14.78
CA ARG A 57 10.09 34.13 -13.82
C ARG A 57 10.84 34.16 -12.48
N GLU A 58 11.25 33.01 -11.99
CA GLU A 58 12.04 32.90 -10.77
C GLU A 58 13.41 33.59 -10.93
N TYR A 59 14.09 33.33 -12.05
CA TYR A 59 15.37 33.97 -12.36
C TYR A 59 15.22 35.49 -12.44
N VAL A 60 14.22 35.99 -13.17
CA VAL A 60 13.92 37.43 -13.28
C VAL A 60 13.59 38.02 -11.91
N SER A 61 12.84 37.30 -11.06
CA SER A 61 12.53 37.77 -9.71
C SER A 61 13.78 37.87 -8.84
N ILE A 62 14.65 36.86 -8.91
CA ILE A 62 15.91 36.83 -8.16
C ILE A 62 16.85 37.94 -8.67
N ALA A 63 16.95 38.11 -9.99
CA ALA A 63 17.78 39.18 -10.60
C ALA A 63 17.29 40.55 -10.15
N ARG A 64 15.98 40.80 -10.16
CA ARG A 64 15.38 42.03 -9.65
C ARG A 64 15.65 42.25 -8.17
N GLN A 65 15.53 41.21 -7.36
CA GLN A 65 15.86 41.29 -5.93
C GLN A 65 17.35 41.59 -5.70
N GLN A 66 18.22 41.00 -6.51
CA GLN A 66 19.64 41.28 -6.46
C GLN A 66 19.94 42.75 -6.83
N GLU A 67 19.31 43.26 -7.87
CA GLU A 67 19.45 44.64 -8.28
C GLU A 67 18.98 45.63 -7.21
N ILE A 68 17.79 45.37 -6.62
CA ILE A 68 17.26 46.16 -5.51
C ILE A 68 18.20 46.12 -4.30
N LYS A 69 18.69 44.93 -3.94
CA LYS A 69 19.63 44.78 -2.82
C LYS A 69 20.95 45.49 -3.07
N ALA A 70 21.47 45.42 -4.32
CA ALA A 70 22.68 46.11 -4.71
C ALA A 70 22.50 47.63 -4.64
N GLY A 71 21.37 48.16 -5.16
CA GLY A 71 21.03 49.56 -5.05
C GLY A 71 20.87 50.04 -3.59
N LEU A 72 20.19 49.23 -2.78
CA LEU A 72 20.03 49.49 -1.34
C LEU A 72 21.39 49.48 -0.62
N TYR A 73 22.24 48.52 -0.95
CA TYR A 73 23.59 48.44 -0.38
C TYR A 73 24.42 49.69 -0.70
N LEU A 74 24.43 50.14 -1.96
CA LEU A 74 25.11 51.33 -2.36
C LEU A 74 24.57 52.57 -1.66
N MET A 75 23.25 52.70 -1.56
CA MET A 75 22.57 53.80 -0.83
C MET A 75 22.96 53.80 0.66
N LEU A 76 22.96 52.62 1.29
CA LEU A 76 23.34 52.50 2.71
C LEU A 76 24.85 52.80 2.91
N LEU A 77 25.69 52.39 1.98
CA LEU A 77 27.11 52.68 2.01
C LEU A 77 27.32 54.21 1.90
N GLN A 78 26.63 54.85 0.96
CA GLN A 78 26.70 56.31 0.81
C GLN A 78 26.21 57.02 2.10
N LYS A 79 25.09 56.57 2.65
CA LYS A 79 24.58 57.14 3.93
C LYS A 79 25.53 56.90 5.09
N ARG A 80 26.20 55.78 5.12
CA ARG A 80 27.25 55.52 6.11
C ARG A 80 28.40 56.49 5.98
N GLU A 81 28.89 56.71 4.76
CA GLU A 81 29.99 57.66 4.50
C GLU A 81 29.58 59.11 4.80
N GLU A 82 28.35 59.51 4.41
CA GLU A 82 27.79 60.81 4.76
C GLU A 82 27.73 61.01 6.27
N ASN A 83 27.26 59.98 7.00
CA ASN A 83 27.22 60.03 8.48
C ASN A 83 28.64 60.05 9.08
N ALA A 84 29.59 59.30 8.52
CA ALA A 84 30.97 59.31 8.99
C ALA A 84 31.64 60.70 8.79
N ILE A 85 31.37 61.33 7.66
CA ILE A 85 31.84 62.71 7.37
C ILE A 85 31.17 63.70 8.32
N ALA A 86 29.82 63.58 8.53
CA ALA A 86 29.10 64.45 9.44
C ALA A 86 29.59 64.27 10.89
N LEU A 87 29.92 63.06 11.31
CA LEU A 87 30.49 62.77 12.63
C LEU A 87 31.90 63.35 12.78
N ALA A 88 32.70 63.27 11.70
CA ALA A 88 34.07 63.84 11.69
C ALA A 88 34.05 65.38 11.68
N ALA A 89 33.02 65.96 11.02
CA ALA A 89 32.84 67.42 10.94
C ALA A 89 32.22 68.01 12.21
N THR A 90 31.50 67.21 13.04
CA THR A 90 31.02 67.69 14.30
C THR A 90 32.20 67.74 15.27
N ALA A 91 32.69 68.91 15.54
CA ALA A 91 33.64 69.15 16.60
C ALA A 91 33.09 68.54 17.89
N ASN A 92 33.90 67.76 18.57
CA ASN A 92 33.54 67.08 19.80
C ASN A 92 33.31 68.10 20.93
N ASN A 93 32.09 68.67 20.98
CA ASN A 93 31.72 69.66 21.96
C ASN A 93 31.35 69.04 23.30
N ALA A 94 31.44 67.72 23.38
CA ALA A 94 31.17 66.99 24.62
C ALA A 94 32.49 66.74 25.37
N LYS A 95 32.66 67.39 26.48
CA LYS A 95 33.70 67.09 27.46
C LYS A 95 33.20 65.95 28.35
N ILE A 96 33.91 64.86 28.36
CA ILE A 96 33.63 63.76 29.30
C ILE A 96 33.88 64.31 30.70
N ILE A 97 32.83 64.50 31.48
CA ILE A 97 32.90 64.97 32.85
C ILE A 97 33.11 63.79 33.79
N ASP A 98 32.59 62.64 33.40
CA ASP A 98 32.70 61.41 34.16
C ASP A 98 32.88 60.21 33.22
N GLU A 99 33.72 59.26 33.60
CA GLU A 99 33.87 58.03 32.82
C GLU A 99 32.66 57.12 33.01
N ALA A 100 32.22 56.57 31.91
CA ALA A 100 31.13 55.59 31.98
C ALA A 100 31.59 54.33 32.74
N ILE A 101 31.10 54.17 33.96
CA ILE A 101 31.36 52.98 34.78
C ILE A 101 30.39 51.91 34.27
N ALA A 102 30.92 50.85 33.69
CA ALA A 102 30.12 49.67 33.36
C ALA A 102 29.94 48.82 34.63
N ASP A 103 28.70 48.50 34.95
CA ASP A 103 28.42 47.51 36.01
C ASP A 103 29.00 46.16 35.58
N ASP A 104 29.71 45.49 36.50
CA ASP A 104 30.26 44.12 36.27
C ASP A 104 29.17 43.07 36.02
N ILE A 105 27.94 43.39 36.35
CA ILE A 105 26.81 42.49 36.17
C ILE A 105 26.06 42.89 34.91
N PRO A 106 26.06 42.09 33.84
CA PRO A 106 25.32 42.38 32.63
C PRO A 106 23.83 42.42 32.91
N VAL A 107 23.17 43.55 32.63
CA VAL A 107 21.74 43.76 32.81
C VAL A 107 20.94 42.92 31.82
N SER A 108 21.53 42.63 30.66
CA SER A 108 20.95 41.81 29.61
C SER A 108 22.07 41.12 28.78
N PRO A 109 21.88 39.90 28.30
CA PRO A 109 20.73 39.01 28.50
C PRO A 109 20.75 38.27 29.86
N LYS A 110 19.59 38.07 30.48
CA LYS A 110 19.44 37.25 31.71
C LYS A 110 19.63 35.76 31.36
N ARG A 111 20.89 35.31 31.30
CA ARG A 111 21.28 33.96 30.84
C ARG A 111 20.48 32.84 31.51
N ARG A 112 20.26 32.93 32.84
CA ARG A 112 19.49 31.93 33.60
C ARG A 112 18.06 31.79 33.06
N MET A 113 17.41 32.91 32.71
CA MET A 113 16.05 32.92 32.22
C MET A 113 15.97 32.35 30.81
N ILE A 114 16.96 32.68 29.97
CA ILE A 114 17.05 32.14 28.60
C ILE A 114 17.23 30.61 28.64
N TYR A 115 18.13 30.10 29.48
CA TYR A 115 18.33 28.67 29.63
C TYR A 115 17.07 27.94 30.15
N LEU A 116 16.36 28.57 31.12
CA LEU A 116 15.13 28.00 31.66
C LEU A 116 14.04 27.93 30.55
N ILE A 117 13.85 29.01 29.81
CA ILE A 117 12.90 29.03 28.70
C ILE A 117 13.30 28.02 27.61
N ALA A 118 14.58 27.98 27.26
CA ALA A 118 15.06 27.01 26.26
C ALA A 118 14.86 25.56 26.74
N LEU A 119 15.06 25.26 28.01
CA LEU A 119 14.81 23.95 28.60
C LEU A 119 13.32 23.57 28.51
N VAL A 120 12.44 24.50 28.94
CA VAL A 120 10.99 24.28 28.94
C VAL A 120 10.46 24.09 27.53
N LEU A 121 10.89 24.93 26.59
CA LEU A 121 10.48 24.79 25.18
C LEU A 121 11.11 23.56 24.52
N GLY A 122 12.38 23.28 24.83
CA GLY A 122 13.09 22.13 24.27
C GLY A 122 12.49 20.78 24.67
N ILE A 123 11.92 20.68 25.87
CA ILE A 123 11.22 19.47 26.33
C ILE A 123 9.71 19.54 26.03
N GLY A 124 9.11 20.71 26.26
CA GLY A 124 7.66 20.89 26.14
C GLY A 124 7.14 20.72 24.72
N ILE A 125 7.87 21.24 23.72
CA ILE A 125 7.44 21.11 22.31
C ILE A 125 7.46 19.65 21.84
N PRO A 126 8.53 18.86 21.98
CA PRO A 126 8.52 17.45 21.59
C PRO A 126 7.47 16.62 22.34
N VAL A 127 7.33 16.82 23.65
CA VAL A 127 6.31 16.12 24.44
C VAL A 127 4.90 16.50 23.96
N GLY A 128 4.66 17.79 23.73
CA GLY A 128 3.38 18.27 23.18
C GLY A 128 3.05 17.67 21.80
N ILE A 129 4.04 17.60 20.92
CA ILE A 129 3.88 16.98 19.59
C ILE A 129 3.58 15.48 19.72
N ILE A 130 4.30 14.74 20.55
CA ILE A 130 4.06 13.30 20.77
C ILE A 130 2.65 13.09 21.35
N TYR A 131 2.25 13.93 22.29
CA TYR A 131 0.91 13.87 22.87
C TYR A 131 -0.19 14.14 21.84
N LEU A 132 -0.02 15.17 21.01
CA LEU A 132 -0.96 15.48 19.92
C LEU A 132 -1.05 14.35 18.88
N ILE A 133 0.10 13.77 18.50
CA ILE A 133 0.14 12.60 17.61
C ILE A 133 -0.58 11.42 18.27
N GLY A 134 -0.40 11.22 19.57
CA GLY A 134 -1.09 10.18 20.34
C GLY A 134 -2.62 10.33 20.33
N LEU A 135 -3.12 11.56 20.41
CA LEU A 135 -4.57 11.86 20.34
C LEU A 135 -5.17 11.60 18.95
N THR A 136 -4.36 11.68 17.89
CA THR A 136 -4.82 11.45 16.51
C THR A 136 -4.67 10.00 16.04
N LYS A 137 -4.13 9.12 16.89
CA LYS A 137 -4.01 7.69 16.57
C LYS A 137 -5.37 7.00 16.65
N PHE A 138 -6.00 6.82 15.50
CA PHE A 138 -7.23 6.03 15.34
C PHE A 138 -6.96 4.58 14.88
N LYS A 139 -5.70 4.16 14.83
CA LYS A 139 -5.34 2.81 14.42
C LYS A 139 -5.27 1.91 15.64
N LEU A 140 -5.85 0.72 15.51
CA LEU A 140 -5.70 -0.36 16.47
C LEU A 140 -4.25 -0.86 16.41
N GLU A 141 -3.52 -0.77 17.52
CA GLU A 141 -2.12 -1.21 17.61
C GLU A 141 -1.99 -2.61 18.23
N GLY A 142 -3.04 -3.09 18.91
CA GLY A 142 -2.99 -4.38 19.55
C GLY A 142 -4.31 -4.87 20.10
N ARG A 143 -4.25 -6.05 20.68
CA ARG A 143 -5.39 -6.75 21.28
C ARG A 143 -6.11 -5.92 22.34
N ALA A 144 -5.37 -5.25 23.21
CA ALA A 144 -5.93 -4.44 24.28
C ALA A 144 -6.83 -3.29 23.79
N ASP A 145 -6.58 -2.78 22.60
CA ASP A 145 -7.40 -1.71 22.01
C ASP A 145 -8.72 -2.27 21.47
N VAL A 146 -8.70 -3.49 20.93
CA VAL A 146 -9.91 -4.19 20.48
C VAL A 146 -10.78 -4.56 21.68
N GLU A 147 -10.19 -5.09 22.76
CA GLU A 147 -10.90 -5.48 23.99
C GLU A 147 -11.61 -4.30 24.68
N LYS A 148 -11.09 -3.08 24.51
CA LYS A 148 -11.76 -1.85 25.01
C LYS A 148 -12.98 -1.46 24.18
N LEU A 149 -12.99 -1.81 22.89
CA LEU A 149 -14.03 -1.39 21.94
C LEU A 149 -15.19 -2.40 21.81
N THR A 150 -14.95 -3.66 22.14
CA THR A 150 -15.96 -4.70 21.99
C THR A 150 -15.89 -5.76 23.08
N THR A 151 -17.04 -6.34 23.38
CA THR A 151 -17.16 -7.52 24.26
C THR A 151 -17.10 -8.84 23.49
N ILE A 152 -16.93 -8.78 22.17
CA ILE A 152 -16.82 -9.97 21.31
C ILE A 152 -15.49 -10.65 21.63
N PRO A 153 -15.48 -11.97 21.90
CA PRO A 153 -14.26 -12.66 22.22
C PRO A 153 -13.27 -12.68 21.06
N ILE A 154 -12.01 -12.35 21.35
CA ILE A 154 -10.93 -12.44 20.38
C ILE A 154 -10.47 -13.89 20.30
N VAL A 155 -10.58 -14.48 19.13
CA VAL A 155 -10.24 -15.88 18.89
C VAL A 155 -8.73 -16.11 18.83
N GLY A 156 -7.99 -15.15 18.29
CA GLY A 156 -6.54 -15.19 18.21
C GLY A 156 -5.96 -14.00 17.45
N ASP A 157 -4.66 -13.86 17.59
CA ASP A 157 -3.88 -12.82 16.94
C ASP A 157 -2.95 -13.49 15.91
N ILE A 158 -2.91 -12.97 14.69
CA ILE A 158 -2.06 -13.47 13.62
C ILE A 158 -0.95 -12.47 13.40
N PRO A 159 0.32 -12.86 13.62
CA PRO A 159 1.45 -11.97 13.41
C PRO A 159 1.63 -11.64 11.93
N LEU A 160 2.10 -10.42 11.65
CA LEU A 160 2.56 -10.07 10.31
C LEU A 160 3.84 -10.85 10.02
N THR A 161 3.86 -11.55 8.91
CA THR A 161 5.09 -12.15 8.39
C THR A 161 5.75 -11.18 7.42
N ASP A 162 7.08 -11.07 7.51
CA ASP A 162 7.88 -10.36 6.50
C ASP A 162 7.87 -11.17 5.21
N GLU A 163 7.04 -10.75 4.26
CA GLU A 163 6.81 -11.41 2.96
C GLU A 163 8.06 -11.53 2.05
N LYS A 164 9.21 -10.98 2.47
CA LYS A 164 10.41 -10.95 1.64
C LYS A 164 11.03 -12.31 1.34
N ASN A 165 10.66 -13.37 2.07
CA ASN A 165 11.23 -14.69 1.91
C ASN A 165 10.27 -15.78 1.39
N GLU A 166 8.98 -15.50 1.27
CA GLU A 166 8.02 -16.49 0.77
C GLU A 166 7.51 -16.08 -0.62
N LYS A 167 8.04 -16.72 -1.65
CA LYS A 167 7.60 -16.52 -3.05
C LYS A 167 6.12 -16.86 -3.29
N ASP A 168 5.39 -17.36 -2.27
CA ASP A 168 4.01 -17.83 -2.37
C ASP A 168 3.18 -17.59 -1.09
N GLY A 169 3.30 -16.43 -0.47
CA GLY A 169 2.74 -16.01 0.83
C GLY A 169 1.25 -16.25 1.15
N SER A 170 0.57 -17.13 0.43
CA SER A 170 -0.86 -17.40 0.64
C SER A 170 -1.16 -18.56 1.59
N ILE A 171 -0.28 -19.54 1.68
CA ILE A 171 -0.45 -20.72 2.55
C ILE A 171 0.72 -20.79 3.50
N ALA A 172 0.42 -20.71 4.78
CA ALA A 172 1.40 -20.71 5.86
C ALA A 172 1.30 -21.95 6.77
N VAL A 173 0.20 -22.72 6.66
CA VAL A 173 -0.04 -23.93 7.44
C VAL A 173 0.24 -25.17 6.59
N PHE A 174 1.19 -25.99 7.04
CA PHE A 174 1.55 -27.25 6.38
C PHE A 174 1.57 -28.39 7.40
N GLU A 175 1.37 -29.62 6.93
CA GLU A 175 1.21 -30.81 7.77
C GLU A 175 2.43 -31.07 8.68
N ASN A 176 3.64 -30.85 8.19
CA ASN A 176 4.90 -31.22 8.88
C ASN A 176 5.76 -30.00 9.27
N GLN A 177 5.18 -28.80 9.36
CA GLN A 177 5.91 -27.60 9.74
C GLN A 177 5.46 -27.06 11.09
N ASN A 178 6.40 -26.95 12.01
CA ASN A 178 6.22 -26.29 13.30
C ASN A 178 6.74 -24.85 13.24
N ASN A 179 6.19 -24.04 12.35
CA ASN A 179 6.46 -22.61 12.31
C ASN A 179 5.47 -21.84 13.18
N LEU A 180 5.82 -20.62 13.53
CA LEU A 180 4.98 -19.74 14.36
C LEU A 180 3.56 -19.59 13.80
N MET A 181 3.41 -19.54 12.49
CA MET A 181 2.14 -19.37 11.83
C MET A 181 1.26 -20.63 11.96
N SER A 182 1.84 -21.82 11.78
CA SER A 182 1.13 -23.09 11.98
C SER A 182 0.65 -23.25 13.42
N GLU A 183 1.46 -22.85 14.40
CA GLU A 183 1.06 -22.84 15.81
C GLU A 183 -0.05 -21.82 16.08
N THR A 184 0.04 -20.66 15.50
CA THR A 184 -1.01 -19.63 15.62
C THR A 184 -2.36 -20.15 15.11
N PHE A 185 -2.39 -20.75 13.92
CA PHE A 185 -3.61 -21.32 13.36
C PHE A 185 -4.10 -22.55 14.13
N ARG A 186 -3.21 -23.32 14.74
CA ARG A 186 -3.57 -24.42 15.64
C ARG A 186 -4.29 -23.89 16.90
N ASN A 187 -3.78 -22.81 17.48
CA ASN A 187 -4.41 -22.15 18.63
C ASN A 187 -5.77 -21.56 18.26
N ILE A 188 -5.86 -20.82 17.15
CA ILE A 188 -7.14 -20.28 16.65
C ILE A 188 -8.16 -21.39 16.43
N ARG A 189 -7.76 -22.46 15.78
CA ARG A 189 -8.62 -23.66 15.58
C ARG A 189 -9.12 -24.22 16.90
N THR A 190 -8.24 -24.39 17.88
CA THR A 190 -8.61 -24.90 19.20
C THR A 190 -9.60 -23.97 19.88
N ASN A 191 -9.34 -22.67 19.90
CA ASN A 191 -10.25 -21.69 20.48
C ASN A 191 -11.62 -21.70 19.79
N LEU A 192 -11.65 -21.77 18.45
CA LEU A 192 -12.89 -21.90 17.69
C LEU A 192 -13.67 -23.19 18.04
N GLN A 193 -12.98 -24.30 18.23
CA GLN A 193 -13.62 -25.55 18.62
C GLN A 193 -14.32 -25.45 19.99
N PHE A 194 -13.72 -24.73 20.93
CA PHE A 194 -14.34 -24.46 22.23
C PHE A 194 -15.54 -23.51 22.13
N MET A 195 -15.49 -22.54 21.24
CA MET A 195 -16.57 -21.58 21.04
C MET A 195 -17.71 -22.11 20.21
N LEU A 196 -17.43 -22.99 19.25
CA LEU A 196 -18.45 -23.67 18.46
C LEU A 196 -19.10 -24.74 19.29
N GLN A 197 -20.35 -24.53 19.66
CA GLN A 197 -21.18 -25.59 20.28
C GLN A 197 -21.23 -26.80 19.34
N ASN A 198 -21.27 -28.01 19.88
CA ASN A 198 -21.11 -29.32 19.21
C ASN A 198 -21.92 -29.54 17.92
N ASN A 199 -22.85 -28.67 17.59
CA ASN A 199 -23.73 -28.81 16.41
C ASN A 199 -23.49 -27.77 15.31
N LYS A 200 -22.59 -26.76 15.51
CA LYS A 200 -22.34 -25.72 14.51
C LYS A 200 -21.14 -26.12 13.66
N LYS A 201 -21.37 -26.24 12.34
CA LYS A 201 -20.36 -26.67 11.36
C LYS A 201 -20.00 -25.60 10.34
N VAL A 202 -20.69 -24.47 10.39
CA VAL A 202 -20.50 -23.37 9.43
C VAL A 202 -19.82 -22.20 10.11
N ILE A 203 -18.74 -21.72 9.50
CA ILE A 203 -17.97 -20.54 9.94
C ILE A 203 -18.00 -19.52 8.82
N LEU A 204 -18.54 -18.34 9.10
CA LEU A 204 -18.49 -17.21 8.18
C LEU A 204 -17.27 -16.32 8.54
N VAL A 205 -16.40 -16.08 7.57
CA VAL A 205 -15.27 -15.15 7.71
C VAL A 205 -15.53 -13.91 6.87
N THR A 206 -15.58 -12.77 7.52
CA THR A 206 -15.81 -11.48 6.87
C THR A 206 -14.75 -10.47 7.29
N SER A 207 -14.66 -9.36 6.58
CA SER A 207 -13.77 -8.25 6.90
C SER A 207 -14.39 -6.92 6.47
N THR A 208 -14.00 -5.84 7.12
CA THR A 208 -14.55 -4.50 6.88
C THR A 208 -14.01 -3.89 5.58
N VAL A 209 -12.72 -4.10 5.32
CA VAL A 209 -12.02 -3.52 4.18
C VAL A 209 -11.35 -4.63 3.35
N SER A 210 -11.14 -4.35 2.06
CA SER A 210 -10.37 -5.25 1.19
C SER A 210 -8.89 -5.23 1.58
N GLY A 211 -8.27 -6.40 1.71
CA GLY A 211 -6.84 -6.51 2.04
C GLY A 211 -6.54 -6.82 3.51
N GLU A 212 -7.54 -6.98 4.39
CA GLU A 212 -7.35 -7.33 5.82
C GLU A 212 -6.98 -8.80 6.06
N GLY A 213 -6.73 -9.58 5.03
CA GLY A 213 -6.31 -10.97 5.16
C GLY A 213 -7.42 -12.00 5.21
N LYS A 214 -8.69 -11.66 4.93
CA LYS A 214 -9.84 -12.56 4.94
C LYS A 214 -9.56 -13.91 4.26
N SER A 215 -9.11 -13.88 3.01
CA SER A 215 -8.83 -15.10 2.22
C SER A 215 -7.66 -15.89 2.77
N PHE A 216 -6.63 -15.22 3.27
CA PHE A 216 -5.48 -15.83 3.93
C PHE A 216 -5.92 -16.59 5.21
N ILE A 217 -6.67 -15.91 6.07
CA ILE A 217 -7.16 -16.49 7.33
C ILE A 217 -8.08 -17.66 7.05
N SER A 218 -9.04 -17.50 6.14
CA SER A 218 -10.01 -18.56 5.81
C SER A 218 -9.32 -19.81 5.25
N ALA A 219 -8.36 -19.65 4.35
CA ALA A 219 -7.65 -20.76 3.75
C ALA A 219 -6.79 -21.52 4.77
N ASN A 220 -5.97 -20.80 5.54
CA ASN A 220 -5.09 -21.41 6.53
C ASN A 220 -5.88 -22.07 7.68
N LEU A 221 -7.01 -21.48 8.07
CA LEU A 221 -7.91 -22.09 9.04
C LEU A 221 -8.55 -23.37 8.49
N ALA A 222 -9.02 -23.36 7.24
CA ALA A 222 -9.59 -24.54 6.59
C ALA A 222 -8.55 -25.67 6.46
N ILE A 223 -7.31 -25.34 6.09
CA ILE A 223 -6.20 -26.29 6.09
C ILE A 223 -5.97 -26.84 7.51
N SER A 224 -5.87 -25.95 8.51
CA SER A 224 -5.65 -26.37 9.90
C SER A 224 -6.75 -27.29 10.42
N LEU A 225 -7.99 -27.09 10.01
CA LEU A 225 -9.14 -27.96 10.36
C LEU A 225 -9.08 -29.31 9.62
N SER A 226 -8.69 -29.31 8.34
CA SER A 226 -8.58 -30.55 7.53
C SER A 226 -7.48 -31.47 8.00
N LEU A 227 -6.40 -30.91 8.57
CA LEU A 227 -5.30 -31.67 9.18
C LEU A 227 -5.74 -32.47 10.42
N LEU A 228 -6.90 -32.20 11.01
CA LEU A 228 -7.49 -33.03 12.06
C LEU A 228 -8.28 -34.25 11.52
N GLY A 229 -8.20 -34.53 10.23
CA GLY A 229 -8.98 -35.57 9.58
C GLY A 229 -10.46 -35.23 9.37
N LYS A 230 -10.87 -33.99 9.63
CA LYS A 230 -12.23 -33.51 9.36
C LYS A 230 -12.39 -33.12 7.90
N LYS A 231 -13.50 -33.56 7.28
CA LYS A 231 -13.82 -33.06 5.92
C LYS A 231 -14.24 -31.60 5.99
N VAL A 232 -13.52 -30.75 5.30
CA VAL A 232 -13.70 -29.30 5.28
C VAL A 232 -13.97 -28.85 3.87
N VAL A 233 -14.99 -28.01 3.67
CA VAL A 233 -15.24 -27.33 2.40
C VAL A 233 -15.05 -25.83 2.64
N ILE A 234 -14.17 -25.19 1.89
CA ILE A 234 -14.04 -23.75 1.87
C ILE A 234 -14.82 -23.19 0.68
N VAL A 235 -15.67 -22.21 0.94
CA VAL A 235 -16.56 -21.62 -0.07
C VAL A 235 -16.16 -20.18 -0.34
N GLY A 236 -15.88 -19.86 -1.59
CA GLY A 236 -15.51 -18.52 -2.05
C GLY A 236 -16.73 -17.66 -2.37
N LEU A 237 -17.36 -17.06 -1.34
CA LEU A 237 -18.51 -16.15 -1.55
C LEU A 237 -18.13 -14.72 -1.94
N ASP A 238 -16.84 -14.37 -1.96
CA ASP A 238 -16.38 -13.10 -2.52
C ASP A 238 -16.33 -13.21 -4.05
N ILE A 239 -17.49 -13.11 -4.68
CA ILE A 239 -17.64 -13.20 -6.14
C ILE A 239 -17.21 -11.94 -6.88
N ARG A 240 -16.92 -10.83 -6.18
CA ARG A 240 -16.42 -9.59 -6.78
C ARG A 240 -14.91 -9.61 -6.96
N LYS A 241 -14.19 -10.13 -5.94
CA LYS A 241 -12.72 -10.25 -5.94
C LYS A 241 -12.35 -11.62 -5.37
N PRO A 242 -12.48 -12.70 -6.15
CA PRO A 242 -12.31 -14.07 -5.64
C PRO A 242 -10.87 -14.34 -5.20
N GLY A 243 -10.57 -13.99 -3.95
CA GLY A 243 -9.24 -14.11 -3.35
C GLY A 243 -8.79 -15.56 -3.17
N LEU A 244 -9.71 -16.49 -2.95
CA LEU A 244 -9.40 -17.92 -2.79
C LEU A 244 -8.75 -18.53 -4.04
N ASN A 245 -9.14 -18.07 -5.24
CA ASN A 245 -8.53 -18.56 -6.47
C ASN A 245 -7.03 -18.30 -6.50
N LYS A 246 -6.58 -17.16 -5.98
CA LYS A 246 -5.14 -16.84 -5.86
C LYS A 246 -4.44 -17.72 -4.83
N VAL A 247 -5.08 -17.90 -3.67
CA VAL A 247 -4.52 -18.68 -2.57
C VAL A 247 -4.31 -20.14 -2.95
N PHE A 248 -5.28 -20.75 -3.61
CA PHE A 248 -5.24 -22.16 -4.02
C PHE A 248 -4.77 -22.35 -5.46
N ARG A 249 -4.27 -21.30 -6.13
CA ARG A 249 -3.76 -21.31 -7.52
C ARG A 249 -4.78 -21.85 -8.54
N LEU A 250 -6.05 -21.60 -8.28
CA LEU A 250 -7.14 -22.03 -9.16
C LEU A 250 -7.23 -21.13 -10.39
N SER A 251 -7.67 -21.69 -11.50
CA SER A 251 -7.90 -20.90 -12.72
C SER A 251 -9.05 -19.91 -12.50
N THR A 252 -8.91 -18.69 -13.03
CA THR A 252 -9.99 -17.68 -13.01
C THR A 252 -11.19 -18.05 -13.89
N LYS A 253 -11.03 -19.06 -14.75
CA LYS A 253 -12.10 -19.58 -15.63
C LYS A 253 -12.82 -20.79 -15.05
N GLU A 254 -12.46 -21.22 -13.84
CA GLU A 254 -13.11 -22.36 -13.23
C GLU A 254 -14.56 -22.09 -12.89
N LYS A 255 -15.34 -23.15 -13.01
CA LYS A 255 -16.74 -23.15 -12.57
C LYS A 255 -16.75 -23.06 -11.05
N GLY A 256 -17.64 -22.25 -10.49
CA GLY A 256 -17.75 -22.06 -9.06
C GLY A 256 -19.16 -21.64 -8.66
N ILE A 257 -19.25 -21.07 -7.44
CA ILE A 257 -20.55 -20.70 -6.86
C ILE A 257 -21.36 -19.74 -7.73
N THR A 258 -20.69 -18.85 -8.51
CA THR A 258 -21.38 -17.94 -9.44
C THR A 258 -22.19 -18.69 -10.51
N LEU A 259 -21.72 -19.86 -10.93
CA LEU A 259 -22.47 -20.67 -11.90
C LEU A 259 -23.75 -21.26 -11.27
N TYR A 260 -23.66 -21.74 -10.04
CA TYR A 260 -24.83 -22.22 -9.27
C TYR A 260 -25.84 -21.10 -9.03
N LEU A 261 -25.37 -19.93 -8.60
CA LEU A 261 -26.22 -18.76 -8.37
C LEU A 261 -26.89 -18.25 -9.66
N ALA A 262 -26.23 -18.40 -10.81
CA ALA A 262 -26.79 -18.03 -12.10
C ALA A 262 -27.80 -19.08 -12.62
N ASN A 263 -27.55 -20.35 -12.34
CA ASN A 263 -28.39 -21.47 -12.74
C ASN A 263 -28.52 -22.48 -11.59
N PRO A 264 -29.57 -22.38 -10.75
CA PRO A 264 -29.78 -23.24 -9.60
C PRO A 264 -30.03 -24.74 -9.91
N GLU A 265 -30.24 -25.09 -11.17
CA GLU A 265 -30.31 -26.48 -11.65
C GLU A 265 -28.94 -27.15 -11.74
N THR A 266 -27.87 -26.37 -11.60
CA THR A 266 -26.50 -26.90 -11.60
C THR A 266 -26.27 -27.69 -10.29
N ASP A 267 -25.78 -28.91 -10.40
CA ASP A 267 -25.39 -29.68 -9.22
C ASP A 267 -24.22 -29.00 -8.50
N LEU A 268 -24.49 -28.52 -7.28
CA LEU A 268 -23.47 -27.81 -6.47
C LEU A 268 -22.28 -28.71 -6.14
N MET A 269 -22.52 -30.02 -5.96
CA MET A 269 -21.46 -30.98 -5.63
C MET A 269 -20.48 -31.15 -6.80
N SER A 270 -20.92 -30.99 -8.03
CA SER A 270 -20.07 -31.06 -9.21
C SER A 270 -19.09 -29.89 -9.31
N LEU A 271 -19.34 -28.81 -8.57
CA LEU A 271 -18.50 -27.60 -8.54
C LEU A 271 -17.45 -27.64 -7.43
N VAL A 272 -17.61 -28.57 -6.47
CA VAL A 272 -16.68 -28.75 -5.37
C VAL A 272 -15.46 -29.55 -5.84
N GLN A 273 -14.29 -28.99 -5.63
CA GLN A 273 -13.02 -29.58 -6.09
C GLN A 273 -12.19 -30.04 -4.89
N PRO A 274 -11.51 -31.19 -4.96
CA PRO A 274 -10.54 -31.59 -3.95
C PRO A 274 -9.35 -30.63 -4.00
N SER A 275 -8.73 -30.38 -2.86
CA SER A 275 -7.51 -29.59 -2.76
C SER A 275 -6.27 -30.48 -2.87
N ASP A 276 -5.25 -30.02 -3.57
CA ASP A 276 -3.94 -30.68 -3.64
C ASP A 276 -3.16 -30.66 -2.30
N ILE A 277 -3.61 -29.83 -1.33
CA ILE A 277 -2.92 -29.62 -0.05
C ILE A 277 -3.22 -30.76 0.94
N ASN A 278 -4.48 -31.17 1.03
CA ASN A 278 -4.92 -32.22 1.95
C ASN A 278 -6.17 -32.93 1.40
N GLN A 279 -6.20 -34.23 1.51
CA GLN A 279 -7.32 -35.09 1.01
C GLN A 279 -8.68 -34.82 1.69
N ASN A 280 -8.69 -34.17 2.85
CA ASN A 280 -9.91 -33.80 3.57
C ASN A 280 -10.36 -32.37 3.30
N LEU A 281 -9.61 -31.62 2.47
CA LEU A 281 -9.95 -30.24 2.10
C LEU A 281 -10.56 -30.19 0.72
N TYR A 282 -11.70 -29.56 0.62
CA TYR A 282 -12.43 -29.33 -0.62
C TYR A 282 -12.63 -27.82 -0.82
N ILE A 283 -12.68 -27.40 -2.05
CA ILE A 283 -12.80 -25.98 -2.41
C ILE A 283 -14.00 -25.83 -3.33
N LEU A 284 -14.89 -24.92 -2.98
CA LEU A 284 -15.88 -24.38 -3.88
C LEU A 284 -15.47 -22.96 -4.26
N PRO A 285 -14.84 -22.76 -5.43
CA PRO A 285 -14.34 -21.44 -5.82
C PRO A 285 -15.48 -20.45 -6.08
N GLY A 286 -15.15 -19.16 -6.08
CA GLY A 286 -16.09 -18.11 -6.45
C GLY A 286 -16.60 -18.22 -7.88
N GLY A 287 -15.74 -18.75 -8.77
CA GLY A 287 -16.03 -18.85 -10.20
C GLY A 287 -15.68 -17.57 -10.95
N THR A 288 -16.20 -17.44 -12.15
CA THR A 288 -16.02 -16.24 -12.99
C THR A 288 -16.73 -15.04 -12.36
N VAL A 289 -16.08 -13.88 -12.35
CA VAL A 289 -16.65 -12.63 -11.83
C VAL A 289 -17.86 -12.24 -12.71
N PRO A 290 -19.07 -12.20 -12.16
CA PRO A 290 -20.25 -11.81 -12.92
C PRO A 290 -20.29 -10.29 -13.13
N PRO A 291 -20.99 -9.80 -14.17
CA PRO A 291 -21.14 -8.37 -14.41
C PRO A 291 -21.93 -7.67 -13.28
N ASN A 292 -22.91 -8.36 -12.69
CA ASN A 292 -23.78 -7.85 -11.63
C ASN A 292 -23.72 -8.72 -10.37
N PRO A 293 -22.65 -8.64 -9.56
CA PRO A 293 -22.47 -9.54 -8.42
C PRO A 293 -23.55 -9.39 -7.35
N THR A 294 -24.02 -8.17 -7.10
CA THR A 294 -25.01 -7.88 -6.05
C THR A 294 -26.39 -8.47 -6.39
N GLU A 295 -26.79 -8.35 -7.66
CA GLU A 295 -28.07 -8.89 -8.14
C GLU A 295 -28.05 -10.42 -8.13
N LEU A 296 -26.90 -11.02 -8.40
CA LEU A 296 -26.75 -12.47 -8.40
C LEU A 296 -26.91 -13.04 -6.98
N LEU A 297 -26.40 -12.35 -5.96
CA LEU A 297 -26.53 -12.72 -4.55
C LEU A 297 -27.94 -12.48 -4.00
N ALA A 298 -28.70 -11.55 -4.59
CA ALA A 298 -30.06 -11.24 -4.17
C ALA A 298 -31.12 -12.20 -4.72
N ARG A 299 -30.72 -13.16 -5.56
CA ARG A 299 -31.63 -14.20 -6.08
C ARG A 299 -31.86 -15.29 -5.05
N ASP A 300 -33.02 -15.93 -5.08
CA ASP A 300 -33.44 -17.02 -4.16
C ASP A 300 -32.55 -18.28 -4.21
N GLY A 301 -31.48 -18.26 -4.98
CA GLY A 301 -30.55 -19.38 -5.13
C GLY A 301 -29.69 -19.67 -3.89
N LEU A 302 -29.58 -18.72 -2.96
CA LEU A 302 -28.88 -18.93 -1.67
C LEU A 302 -29.75 -19.56 -0.59
N ASP A 303 -31.07 -19.48 -0.72
CA ASP A 303 -32.03 -19.98 0.29
C ASP A 303 -32.44 -21.45 0.06
N LYS A 304 -31.97 -22.07 -1.03
CA LYS A 304 -32.16 -23.49 -1.35
C LYS A 304 -30.93 -24.32 -0.99
#